data_c970f50e8d137d2d3b963cc09ad183b8
#
_entry.id   c970f50e8d137d2d3b963cc09ad183b8
#
_cell.length_a   1.000
_cell.length_b   1.000
_cell.length_c   1.000
_cell.angle_alpha   90.00
_cell.angle_beta   90.00
_cell.angle_gamma   90.00
#
_symmetry.space_group_name_H-M   'P 1'
#
loop_
_entity.id
_entity.type
_entity.pdbx_description
1 polymer ?
#
loop_
_entity_poly.entity_id
_entity_poly.type
_entity_poly.pdbx_seq_one_letter_code
_entity_poly.pdbx_strand_id
1 'polypeptide(L)'
;VDNSLKQIRVGLVGNPNAGKTSLFNTLCGRSEHVGNYSGVTVDAKRGTLSYKGYTLEITDLPGTYALSAYSPEEVYVRRHIIDDTPDIIVNTIVASNLERNLYLTTELIDMSPRMVIAMNMYDELEASGANFDHEALGGMIGVPMIPVVAPTGRGIEELLDAIVAVYESRDKRVRHIHIGYGSVIEESLEALNADMRLHREELIAHFPPRYFALKLIEGDKEIVNLLESSPHKERWQKMALEARNRRVPGTTVFTNACGLVWDASDIEFMREWDQMFGGVDLGPEMVEGRDFVLKS
;
A
#
# COMPACT_ATOMS: atom_id res chain seq x y z
N VAL A 1 28.47 16.71 -23.16
CA VAL A 1 27.20 16.05 -22.99
C VAL A 1 27.29 15.29 -21.67
N ASP A 2 26.63 15.84 -20.66
CA ASP A 2 26.59 15.25 -19.32
C ASP A 2 25.85 13.91 -19.41
N ASN A 3 26.59 12.81 -19.34
CA ASN A 3 26.08 11.45 -19.52
C ASN A 3 25.76 10.82 -18.15
N SER A 4 25.29 11.63 -17.18
CA SER A 4 24.79 11.12 -15.92
C SER A 4 23.45 10.40 -16.19
N LEU A 5 23.46 9.09 -16.02
CA LEU A 5 22.23 8.27 -16.08
C LEU A 5 21.22 8.87 -15.08
N LYS A 6 19.98 9.06 -15.53
CA LYS A 6 18.90 9.49 -14.64
C LYS A 6 18.67 8.41 -13.58
N GLN A 7 18.63 8.83 -12.32
CA GLN A 7 18.42 7.93 -11.19
C GLN A 7 16.95 7.79 -10.88
N ILE A 8 16.52 6.55 -10.58
CA ILE A 8 15.17 6.23 -10.08
C ILE A 8 15.33 5.49 -8.75
N ARG A 9 14.80 6.03 -7.67
CA ARG A 9 14.79 5.38 -6.36
C ARG A 9 13.55 4.50 -6.24
N VAL A 10 13.75 3.20 -5.99
CA VAL A 10 12.72 2.19 -5.94
C VAL A 10 12.68 1.55 -4.55
N GLY A 11 11.54 1.61 -3.87
CA GLY A 11 11.30 0.86 -2.64
C GLY A 11 10.55 -0.43 -2.92
N LEU A 12 11.13 -1.60 -2.55
CA LEU A 12 10.40 -2.86 -2.59
C LEU A 12 9.64 -3.05 -1.28
N VAL A 13 8.33 -3.11 -1.37
CA VAL A 13 7.40 -3.34 -0.25
C VAL A 13 6.66 -4.66 -0.49
N GLY A 14 6.16 -5.29 0.53
CA GLY A 14 5.34 -6.49 0.39
C GLY A 14 5.26 -7.30 1.68
N ASN A 15 4.32 -8.22 1.71
CA ASN A 15 4.10 -9.08 2.86
C ASN A 15 5.32 -9.96 3.16
N PRO A 16 5.52 -10.39 4.42
CA PRO A 16 6.47 -11.44 4.73
C PRO A 16 6.24 -12.67 3.83
N ASN A 17 7.32 -13.23 3.30
CA ASN A 17 7.31 -14.38 2.39
C ASN A 17 6.67 -14.15 1.00
N ALA A 18 6.38 -12.92 0.59
CA ALA A 18 5.96 -12.61 -0.78
C ALA A 18 7.08 -12.78 -1.84
N GLY A 19 8.25 -13.24 -1.43
CA GLY A 19 9.39 -13.43 -2.32
C GLY A 19 10.12 -12.13 -2.69
N LYS A 20 9.91 -11.06 -1.91
CA LYS A 20 10.49 -9.74 -2.13
C LYS A 20 12.02 -9.77 -2.22
N THR A 21 12.69 -10.46 -1.29
CA THR A 21 14.16 -10.62 -1.32
C THR A 21 14.63 -11.43 -2.52
N SER A 22 13.85 -12.44 -2.96
CA SER A 22 14.16 -13.16 -4.22
C SER A 22 14.06 -12.23 -5.42
N LEU A 23 13.03 -11.38 -5.47
CA LEU A 23 12.87 -10.37 -6.51
C LEU A 23 14.04 -9.37 -6.49
N PHE A 24 14.40 -8.86 -5.31
CA PHE A 24 15.55 -7.98 -5.12
C PHE A 24 16.85 -8.60 -5.66
N ASN A 25 17.14 -9.85 -5.28
CA ASN A 25 18.34 -10.56 -5.72
C ASN A 25 18.35 -10.77 -7.24
N THR A 26 17.19 -11.03 -7.85
CA THR A 26 17.06 -11.19 -9.29
C THR A 26 17.28 -9.86 -10.02
N LEU A 27 16.78 -8.75 -9.48
CA LEU A 27 16.96 -7.41 -10.04
C LEU A 27 18.40 -6.91 -9.90
N CYS A 28 19.00 -7.03 -8.73
CA CYS A 28 20.30 -6.42 -8.42
C CYS A 28 21.50 -7.35 -8.66
N GLY A 29 21.28 -8.66 -8.70
CA GLY A 29 22.34 -9.65 -8.91
C GLY A 29 23.42 -9.55 -7.81
N ARG A 30 24.69 -9.39 -8.25
CA ARG A 30 25.85 -9.29 -7.34
C ARG A 30 26.16 -7.85 -6.87
N SER A 31 25.36 -6.87 -7.28
CA SER A 31 25.58 -5.44 -6.96
C SER A 31 24.87 -5.03 -5.65
N GLU A 32 24.93 -5.92 -4.64
CA GLU A 32 24.30 -5.67 -3.34
C GLU A 32 25.26 -4.92 -2.40
N HIS A 33 24.72 -3.92 -1.71
CA HIS A 33 25.35 -3.31 -0.54
C HIS A 33 24.39 -3.39 0.64
N VAL A 34 24.81 -4.03 1.72
CA VAL A 34 24.07 -4.02 2.99
C VAL A 34 24.35 -2.70 3.69
N GLY A 35 23.34 -1.86 3.84
CA GLY A 35 23.41 -0.62 4.59
C GLY A 35 22.54 -0.72 5.84
N ASN A 36 23.12 -0.54 7.02
CA ASN A 36 22.36 -0.40 8.26
C ASN A 36 21.89 1.06 8.38
N TYR A 37 20.59 1.26 8.58
CA TYR A 37 20.07 2.58 8.90
C TYR A 37 20.39 2.92 10.36
N SER A 38 20.98 4.10 10.59
CA SER A 38 21.27 4.57 11.95
C SER A 38 19.97 4.82 12.71
N GLY A 39 19.77 4.07 13.79
CA GLY A 39 18.69 4.30 14.76
C GLY A 39 17.57 3.26 14.80
N VAL A 40 17.55 2.26 13.92
CA VAL A 40 16.59 1.14 13.96
C VAL A 40 17.32 -0.17 13.71
N THR A 41 17.00 -1.21 14.49
CA THR A 41 17.57 -2.58 14.37
C THR A 41 17.03 -3.34 13.16
N VAL A 42 16.64 -2.63 12.10
CA VAL A 42 16.02 -3.24 10.91
C VAL A 42 16.96 -3.05 9.74
N ASP A 43 17.40 -4.17 9.16
CA ASP A 43 18.31 -4.19 8.00
C ASP A 43 17.53 -4.01 6.71
N ALA A 44 17.81 -2.93 5.97
CA ALA A 44 17.36 -2.77 4.59
C ALA A 44 18.55 -3.01 3.65
N LYS A 45 18.34 -3.84 2.63
CA LYS A 45 19.35 -4.06 1.59
C LYS A 45 19.18 -3.05 0.49
N ARG A 46 20.29 -2.58 -0.06
CA ARG A 46 20.29 -1.68 -1.22
C ARG A 46 21.07 -2.30 -2.36
N GLY A 47 20.60 -2.10 -3.57
CA GLY A 47 21.26 -2.54 -4.78
C GLY A 47 21.01 -1.58 -5.92
N THR A 48 21.81 -1.69 -6.97
CA THR A 48 21.69 -0.85 -8.16
C THR A 48 21.59 -1.70 -9.41
N LEU A 49 20.78 -1.23 -10.35
CA LEU A 49 20.58 -1.83 -11.67
C LEU A 49 20.57 -0.74 -12.74
N SER A 50 21.30 -0.96 -13.84
CA SER A 50 21.20 -0.09 -15.02
C SER A 50 20.18 -0.67 -16.01
N TYR A 51 19.19 0.14 -16.41
CA TYR A 51 18.13 -0.27 -17.33
C TYR A 51 17.69 0.87 -18.25
N LYS A 52 17.74 0.69 -19.56
CA LYS A 52 17.26 1.62 -20.59
C LYS A 52 17.65 3.10 -20.35
N GLY A 53 18.90 3.36 -19.94
CA GLY A 53 19.40 4.72 -19.71
C GLY A 53 19.08 5.30 -18.33
N TYR A 54 18.58 4.48 -17.42
CA TYR A 54 18.37 4.80 -16.02
C TYR A 54 19.28 3.98 -15.11
N THR A 55 19.61 4.52 -13.95
CA THR A 55 20.14 3.78 -12.82
C THR A 55 19.01 3.65 -11.79
N LEU A 56 18.53 2.44 -11.57
CA LEU A 56 17.56 2.14 -10.53
C LEU A 56 18.32 1.84 -9.24
N GLU A 57 18.08 2.62 -8.20
CA GLU A 57 18.53 2.34 -6.83
C GLU A 57 17.39 1.67 -6.08
N ILE A 58 17.56 0.37 -5.78
CA ILE A 58 16.52 -0.48 -5.23
C ILE A 58 16.81 -0.70 -3.75
N THR A 59 15.83 -0.43 -2.89
CA THR A 59 15.86 -0.70 -1.45
C THR A 59 14.89 -1.83 -1.13
N ASP A 60 15.38 -2.97 -0.62
CA ASP A 60 14.57 -4.06 -0.09
C ASP A 60 14.13 -3.73 1.33
N LEU A 61 12.87 -3.33 1.50
CA LEU A 61 12.30 -2.97 2.79
C LEU A 61 11.86 -4.21 3.56
N PRO A 62 11.75 -4.16 4.89
CA PRO A 62 11.22 -5.26 5.69
C PRO A 62 9.86 -5.73 5.21
N GLY A 63 9.57 -7.01 5.38
CA GLY A 63 8.24 -7.55 5.10
C GLY A 63 7.24 -7.07 6.15
N THR A 64 6.10 -6.54 5.69
CA THR A 64 5.04 -6.07 6.58
C THR A 64 3.66 -6.41 6.01
N TYR A 65 2.67 -6.60 6.86
CA TYR A 65 1.29 -6.84 6.46
C TYR A 65 0.46 -5.55 6.41
N ALA A 66 0.92 -4.51 7.09
CA ALA A 66 0.24 -3.24 7.22
C ALA A 66 1.27 -2.09 7.35
N LEU A 67 0.80 -0.86 7.27
CA LEU A 67 1.58 0.36 7.55
C LEU A 67 1.10 1.04 8.83
N SER A 68 0.50 0.27 9.72
CA SER A 68 0.16 0.68 11.08
C SER A 68 1.43 0.77 11.93
N ALA A 69 1.39 1.55 13.02
CA ALA A 69 2.56 1.74 13.88
C ALA A 69 2.65 0.68 15.00
N TYR A 70 2.34 -0.59 14.72
CA TYR A 70 2.34 -1.65 15.73
C TYR A 70 3.68 -2.38 15.86
N SER A 71 4.40 -2.56 14.75
CA SER A 71 5.72 -3.19 14.74
C SER A 71 6.80 -2.23 14.29
N PRO A 72 8.08 -2.44 14.70
CA PRO A 72 9.21 -1.64 14.22
C PRO A 72 9.35 -1.69 12.70
N GLU A 73 9.04 -2.82 12.06
CA GLU A 73 9.09 -3.02 10.62
C GLU A 73 8.04 -2.16 9.91
N GLU A 74 6.80 -2.13 10.42
CA GLU A 74 5.72 -1.30 9.89
C GLU A 74 6.06 0.19 9.96
N VAL A 75 6.55 0.64 11.12
CA VAL A 75 7.01 2.03 11.31
C VAL A 75 8.14 2.36 10.34
N TYR A 76 9.09 1.45 10.17
CA TYR A 76 10.22 1.65 9.27
C TYR A 76 9.78 1.81 7.81
N VAL A 77 8.95 0.89 7.31
CA VAL A 77 8.42 0.94 5.93
C VAL A 77 7.63 2.22 5.70
N ARG A 78 6.73 2.58 6.65
CA ARG A 78 5.93 3.79 6.58
C ARG A 78 6.81 5.04 6.51
N ARG A 79 7.80 5.17 7.39
CA ARG A 79 8.74 6.30 7.40
C ARG A 79 9.57 6.35 6.13
N HIS A 80 10.05 5.24 5.63
CA HIS A 80 10.78 5.22 4.37
C HIS A 80 9.94 5.77 3.21
N ILE A 81 8.65 5.42 3.15
CA ILE A 81 7.76 5.95 2.10
C ILE A 81 7.51 7.46 2.27
N ILE A 82 7.35 7.93 3.51
CA ILE A 82 6.99 9.34 3.83
C ILE A 82 8.21 10.24 3.80
N ASP A 83 9.29 9.85 4.46
CA ASP A 83 10.47 10.71 4.71
C ASP A 83 11.47 10.62 3.54
N ASP A 84 11.78 9.39 3.10
CA ASP A 84 12.73 9.18 1.99
C ASP A 84 12.08 9.39 0.62
N THR A 85 10.75 9.35 0.54
CA THR A 85 9.94 9.58 -0.68
C THR A 85 10.55 8.92 -1.93
N PRO A 86 10.58 7.57 -2.01
CA PRO A 86 11.09 6.89 -3.20
C PRO A 86 10.26 7.28 -4.44
N ASP A 87 10.91 7.30 -5.60
CA ASP A 87 10.26 7.72 -6.84
C ASP A 87 9.17 6.73 -7.27
N ILE A 88 9.41 5.44 -6.98
CA ILE A 88 8.48 4.33 -7.28
C ILE A 88 8.46 3.34 -6.11
N ILE A 89 7.28 2.89 -5.73
CA ILE A 89 7.09 1.72 -4.87
C ILE A 89 6.77 0.51 -5.75
N VAL A 90 7.50 -0.58 -5.55
CA VAL A 90 7.13 -1.89 -6.09
C VAL A 90 6.53 -2.71 -4.96
N ASN A 91 5.22 -2.90 -5.00
CA ASN A 91 4.52 -3.76 -4.05
C ASN A 91 4.56 -5.21 -4.53
N THR A 92 5.31 -6.05 -3.83
CA THR A 92 5.45 -7.48 -4.15
C THR A 92 4.36 -8.26 -3.42
N ILE A 93 3.47 -8.89 -4.19
CA ILE A 93 2.36 -9.70 -3.70
C ILE A 93 2.51 -11.15 -4.15
N VAL A 94 1.93 -12.09 -3.41
CA VAL A 94 1.83 -13.51 -3.80
C VAL A 94 0.60 -13.67 -4.68
N ALA A 95 0.79 -14.10 -5.94
CA ALA A 95 -0.29 -14.22 -6.91
C ALA A 95 -1.38 -15.23 -6.47
N SER A 96 -0.99 -16.29 -5.77
CA SER A 96 -1.91 -17.33 -5.25
C SER A 96 -2.62 -16.95 -3.94
N ASN A 97 -2.30 -15.79 -3.32
CA ASN A 97 -2.90 -15.34 -2.06
C ASN A 97 -3.14 -13.83 -2.08
N LEU A 98 -4.06 -13.39 -2.95
CA LEU A 98 -4.32 -11.97 -3.19
C LEU A 98 -4.93 -11.27 -1.99
N GLU A 99 -5.94 -11.86 -1.36
CA GLU A 99 -6.69 -11.27 -0.26
C GLU A 99 -5.78 -10.70 0.84
N ARG A 100 -4.91 -11.54 1.36
CA ARG A 100 -3.97 -11.15 2.42
C ARG A 100 -2.98 -10.06 1.97
N ASN A 101 -2.62 -10.07 0.70
CA ASN A 101 -1.64 -9.13 0.16
C ASN A 101 -2.28 -7.79 -0.23
N LEU A 102 -3.55 -7.79 -0.64
CA LEU A 102 -4.25 -6.57 -1.03
C LEU A 102 -4.49 -5.61 0.14
N TYR A 103 -4.49 -6.10 1.38
CA TYR A 103 -4.61 -5.22 2.54
C TYR A 103 -3.49 -4.16 2.58
N LEU A 104 -2.24 -4.58 2.48
CA LEU A 104 -1.10 -3.66 2.38
C LEU A 104 -1.21 -2.77 1.13
N THR A 105 -1.72 -3.33 0.03
CA THR A 105 -1.94 -2.57 -1.21
C THR A 105 -2.92 -1.42 -1.00
N THR A 106 -4.03 -1.64 -0.28
CA THR A 106 -5.00 -0.57 0.01
C THR A 106 -4.39 0.55 0.85
N GLU A 107 -3.60 0.23 1.86
CA GLU A 107 -2.90 1.24 2.66
C GLU A 107 -1.87 2.03 1.83
N LEU A 108 -1.18 1.36 0.89
CA LEU A 108 -0.29 2.05 -0.05
C LEU A 108 -1.06 2.98 -1.00
N ILE A 109 -2.24 2.57 -1.48
CA ILE A 109 -3.11 3.42 -2.30
C ILE A 109 -3.51 4.69 -1.53
N ASP A 110 -3.86 4.58 -0.25
CA ASP A 110 -4.20 5.74 0.58
C ASP A 110 -3.01 6.71 0.79
N MET A 111 -1.79 6.16 0.83
CA MET A 111 -0.56 6.98 0.83
C MET A 111 -0.26 7.60 -0.53
N SER A 112 -0.87 7.08 -1.61
CA SER A 112 -0.78 7.61 -2.97
C SER A 112 0.64 7.73 -3.56
N PRO A 113 1.59 6.82 -3.29
CA PRO A 113 2.86 6.82 -3.98
C PRO A 113 2.68 6.40 -5.45
N ARG A 114 3.64 6.73 -6.29
CA ARG A 114 3.73 6.07 -7.60
C ARG A 114 4.08 4.61 -7.39
N MET A 115 3.24 3.69 -7.88
CA MET A 115 3.35 2.28 -7.54
C MET A 115 3.21 1.37 -8.76
N VAL A 116 3.90 0.24 -8.70
CA VAL A 116 3.73 -0.93 -9.57
C VAL A 116 3.55 -2.15 -8.67
N ILE A 117 2.65 -3.07 -9.02
CA ILE A 117 2.47 -4.32 -8.31
C ILE A 117 3.21 -5.43 -9.05
N ALA A 118 4.14 -6.10 -8.36
CA ALA A 118 4.78 -7.31 -8.82
C ALA A 118 4.03 -8.53 -8.26
N MET A 119 3.28 -9.23 -9.11
CA MET A 119 2.57 -10.47 -8.75
C MET A 119 3.54 -11.64 -8.82
N ASN A 120 4.24 -11.89 -7.73
CA ASN A 120 5.26 -12.93 -7.66
C ASN A 120 4.65 -14.33 -7.44
N MET A 121 5.46 -15.37 -7.68
CA MET A 121 5.00 -16.77 -7.62
C MET A 121 3.81 -17.02 -8.57
N TYR A 122 3.83 -16.35 -9.72
CA TYR A 122 2.72 -16.45 -10.67
C TYR A 122 2.57 -17.84 -11.28
N ASP A 123 3.66 -18.59 -11.34
CA ASP A 123 3.68 -20.01 -11.71
C ASP A 123 2.85 -20.90 -10.75
N GLU A 124 2.79 -20.59 -9.48
CA GLU A 124 1.91 -21.30 -8.53
C GLU A 124 0.42 -21.05 -8.85
N LEU A 125 0.06 -19.82 -9.19
CA LEU A 125 -1.29 -19.48 -9.62
C LEU A 125 -1.67 -20.24 -10.91
N GLU A 126 -0.80 -20.23 -11.90
CA GLU A 126 -1.01 -20.98 -13.16
C GLU A 126 -1.14 -22.48 -12.91
N ALA A 127 -0.29 -23.04 -12.04
CA ALA A 127 -0.34 -24.46 -11.68
C ALA A 127 -1.64 -24.87 -10.95
N SER A 128 -2.28 -23.96 -10.24
CA SER A 128 -3.58 -24.17 -9.59
C SER A 128 -4.74 -24.28 -10.59
N GLY A 129 -4.54 -23.88 -11.84
CA GLY A 129 -5.56 -23.80 -12.88
C GLY A 129 -6.50 -22.59 -12.73
N ALA A 130 -6.22 -21.70 -11.79
CA ALA A 130 -6.97 -20.46 -11.63
C ALA A 130 -6.66 -19.50 -12.78
N ASN A 131 -7.70 -18.90 -13.32
CA ASN A 131 -7.57 -17.82 -14.32
C ASN A 131 -7.83 -16.48 -13.64
N PHE A 132 -6.86 -15.59 -13.69
CA PHE A 132 -6.93 -14.30 -13.04
C PHE A 132 -6.60 -13.16 -14.00
N ASP A 133 -7.55 -12.23 -14.18
CA ASP A 133 -7.36 -11.06 -15.03
C ASP A 133 -6.69 -9.92 -14.24
N HIS A 134 -5.36 -10.00 -14.16
CA HIS A 134 -4.55 -9.00 -13.49
C HIS A 134 -4.58 -7.62 -14.18
N GLU A 135 -4.86 -7.57 -15.48
CA GLU A 135 -4.98 -6.29 -16.20
C GLU A 135 -6.27 -5.58 -15.82
N ALA A 136 -7.39 -6.33 -15.75
CA ALA A 136 -8.66 -5.77 -15.30
C ALA A 136 -8.55 -5.25 -13.86
N LEU A 137 -8.00 -6.04 -12.94
CA LEU A 137 -7.80 -5.61 -11.55
C LEU A 137 -6.87 -4.39 -11.47
N GLY A 138 -5.72 -4.43 -12.15
CA GLY A 138 -4.80 -3.29 -12.21
C GLY A 138 -5.47 -2.03 -12.75
N GLY A 139 -6.33 -2.19 -13.77
CA GLY A 139 -7.17 -1.11 -14.31
C GLY A 139 -8.17 -0.57 -13.28
N MET A 140 -8.77 -1.41 -12.45
CA MET A 140 -9.72 -1.00 -11.40
C MET A 140 -9.01 -0.21 -10.30
N ILE A 141 -7.89 -0.72 -9.78
CA ILE A 141 -7.14 -0.07 -8.70
C ILE A 141 -6.18 1.03 -9.19
N GLY A 142 -6.12 1.27 -10.50
CA GLY A 142 -5.28 2.33 -11.07
C GLY A 142 -3.78 2.10 -10.94
N VAL A 143 -3.34 0.84 -10.80
CA VAL A 143 -1.94 0.47 -10.60
C VAL A 143 -1.58 -0.67 -11.55
N PRO A 144 -0.48 -0.56 -12.32
CA PRO A 144 -0.01 -1.67 -13.16
C PRO A 144 0.31 -2.91 -12.32
N MET A 145 -0.23 -4.06 -12.71
CA MET A 145 0.04 -5.36 -12.10
C MET A 145 0.80 -6.23 -13.09
N ILE A 146 1.99 -6.67 -12.69
CA ILE A 146 2.92 -7.41 -13.56
C ILE A 146 3.16 -8.80 -13.00
N PRO A 147 2.78 -9.87 -13.72
CA PRO A 147 3.12 -11.25 -13.34
C PRO A 147 4.63 -11.48 -13.35
N VAL A 148 5.17 -12.00 -12.26
CA VAL A 148 6.60 -12.31 -12.16
C VAL A 148 6.85 -13.67 -11.51
N VAL A 149 7.94 -14.32 -11.90
CA VAL A 149 8.48 -15.51 -11.24
C VAL A 149 9.95 -15.20 -10.94
N ALA A 150 10.20 -14.61 -9.79
CA ALA A 150 11.50 -14.07 -9.44
C ALA A 150 12.66 -15.06 -9.62
N PRO A 151 12.60 -16.34 -9.18
CA PRO A 151 13.71 -17.28 -9.33
C PRO A 151 14.10 -17.59 -10.77
N THR A 152 13.16 -17.49 -11.72
CA THR A 152 13.42 -17.77 -13.15
C THR A 152 13.70 -16.52 -13.97
N GLY A 153 13.44 -15.34 -13.41
CA GLY A 153 13.54 -14.07 -14.11
C GLY A 153 12.36 -13.76 -15.05
N ARG A 154 11.32 -14.61 -15.08
CA ARG A 154 10.12 -14.39 -15.90
C ARG A 154 9.40 -13.13 -15.43
N GLY A 155 9.01 -12.25 -16.35
CA GLY A 155 8.27 -11.02 -16.06
C GLY A 155 9.14 -9.86 -15.52
N ILE A 156 10.47 -10.06 -15.38
CA ILE A 156 11.37 -9.02 -14.83
C ILE A 156 11.54 -7.86 -15.81
N GLU A 157 11.65 -8.13 -17.09
CA GLU A 157 11.79 -7.06 -18.09
C GLU A 157 10.53 -6.22 -18.18
N GLU A 158 9.35 -6.86 -18.16
CA GLU A 158 8.04 -6.21 -18.13
C GLU A 158 7.84 -5.36 -16.86
N LEU A 159 8.33 -5.86 -15.71
CA LEU A 159 8.32 -5.12 -14.45
C LEU A 159 9.19 -3.86 -14.54
N LEU A 160 10.40 -3.98 -15.07
CA LEU A 160 11.32 -2.85 -15.24
C LEU A 160 10.76 -1.82 -16.24
N ASP A 161 10.11 -2.28 -17.31
CA ASP A 161 9.43 -1.39 -18.27
C ASP A 161 8.28 -0.64 -17.60
N ALA A 162 7.48 -1.32 -16.77
CA ALA A 162 6.41 -0.69 -16.01
C ALA A 162 6.94 0.35 -15.01
N ILE A 163 8.03 0.05 -14.29
CA ILE A 163 8.68 1.00 -13.38
C ILE A 163 9.08 2.28 -14.11
N VAL A 164 9.77 2.15 -15.24
CA VAL A 164 10.20 3.32 -16.04
C VAL A 164 8.99 4.07 -16.61
N ALA A 165 7.98 3.36 -17.12
CA ALA A 165 6.79 3.98 -17.68
C ALA A 165 5.98 4.76 -16.63
N VAL A 166 5.85 4.24 -15.40
CA VAL A 166 5.21 4.93 -14.28
C VAL A 166 6.05 6.15 -13.85
N TYR A 167 7.37 6.00 -13.75
CA TYR A 167 8.26 7.12 -13.44
C TYR A 167 8.13 8.27 -14.43
N GLU A 168 8.07 7.97 -15.71
CA GLU A 168 7.91 8.95 -16.78
C GLU A 168 6.46 9.43 -16.97
N SER A 169 5.52 8.95 -16.16
CA SER A 169 4.07 9.25 -16.26
C SER A 169 3.48 8.89 -17.63
N ARG A 170 3.99 7.84 -18.28
CA ARG A 170 3.54 7.34 -19.59
C ARG A 170 2.58 6.14 -19.48
N ASP A 171 2.52 5.48 -18.34
CA ASP A 171 1.63 4.33 -18.16
C ASP A 171 0.18 4.80 -18.00
N LYS A 172 -0.66 4.43 -18.96
CA LYS A 172 -2.08 4.82 -19.00
C LYS A 172 -2.94 4.10 -17.96
N ARG A 173 -2.44 3.04 -17.35
CA ARG A 173 -3.13 2.29 -16.28
C ARG A 173 -3.08 3.05 -14.96
N VAL A 174 -2.08 3.91 -14.79
CA VAL A 174 -1.94 4.72 -13.56
C VAL A 174 -3.07 5.74 -13.48
N ARG A 175 -3.88 5.60 -12.45
CA ARG A 175 -4.94 6.55 -12.11
C ARG A 175 -4.90 6.84 -10.63
N HIS A 176 -5.18 8.09 -10.27
CA HIS A 176 -5.35 8.43 -8.86
C HIS A 176 -6.74 7.95 -8.42
N ILE A 177 -6.75 6.94 -7.60
CA ILE A 177 -7.96 6.41 -6.98
C ILE A 177 -7.87 6.58 -5.46
N HIS A 178 -9.01 6.58 -4.81
CA HIS A 178 -9.12 6.50 -3.36
C HIS A 178 -9.94 5.28 -2.99
N ILE A 179 -9.55 4.63 -1.91
CA ILE A 179 -10.40 3.62 -1.29
C ILE A 179 -11.61 4.34 -0.68
N GLY A 180 -12.81 3.87 -1.01
CA GLY A 180 -14.05 4.41 -0.45
C GLY A 180 -14.36 3.76 0.89
N TYR A 181 -14.48 4.57 1.94
CA TYR A 181 -14.80 4.10 3.31
C TYR A 181 -16.29 4.33 3.68
N GLY A 182 -17.14 4.43 2.66
CA GLY A 182 -18.57 4.74 2.85
C GLY A 182 -18.83 6.22 3.13
N SER A 183 -20.04 6.70 2.79
CA SER A 183 -20.38 8.13 2.77
C SER A 183 -20.12 8.85 4.09
N VAL A 184 -20.42 8.21 5.22
CA VAL A 184 -20.27 8.82 6.56
C VAL A 184 -18.81 9.07 6.93
N ILE A 185 -17.94 8.13 6.62
CA ILE A 185 -16.49 8.27 6.87
C ILE A 185 -15.90 9.25 5.85
N GLU A 186 -16.32 9.17 4.58
CA GLU A 186 -15.85 10.08 3.53
C GLU A 186 -16.16 11.54 3.85
N GLU A 187 -17.37 11.87 4.30
CA GLU A 187 -17.72 13.22 4.74
C GLU A 187 -16.80 13.71 5.87
N SER A 188 -16.51 12.84 6.81
CA SER A 188 -15.62 13.16 7.93
C SER A 188 -14.16 13.34 7.50
N LEU A 189 -13.69 12.47 6.58
CA LEU A 189 -12.37 12.57 5.98
C LEU A 189 -12.22 13.86 5.17
N GLU A 190 -13.22 14.21 4.37
CA GLU A 190 -13.22 15.46 3.59
C GLU A 190 -13.18 16.69 4.48
N ALA A 191 -14.02 16.72 5.53
CA ALA A 191 -14.04 17.82 6.48
C ALA A 191 -12.70 18.00 7.20
N LEU A 192 -12.11 16.90 7.70
CA LEU A 192 -10.84 16.92 8.40
C LEU A 192 -9.70 17.30 7.46
N ASN A 193 -9.68 16.74 6.25
CA ASN A 193 -8.69 17.04 5.22
C ASN A 193 -8.76 18.52 4.78
N ALA A 194 -9.97 19.08 4.60
CA ALA A 194 -10.15 20.48 4.27
C ALA A 194 -9.62 21.41 5.37
N ASP A 195 -9.89 21.08 6.63
CA ASP A 195 -9.41 21.85 7.78
C ASP A 195 -7.89 21.79 7.90
N MET A 196 -7.28 20.62 7.71
CA MET A 196 -5.82 20.44 7.71
C MET A 196 -5.14 21.22 6.58
N ARG A 197 -5.76 21.28 5.40
CA ARG A 197 -5.25 22.07 4.26
C ARG A 197 -5.28 23.57 4.51
N LEU A 198 -6.27 24.06 5.26
CA LEU A 198 -6.35 25.49 5.66
C LEU A 198 -5.24 25.88 6.63
N HIS A 199 -4.88 24.96 7.51
CA HIS A 199 -3.94 25.20 8.61
C HIS A 199 -2.56 24.58 8.37
N ARG A 200 -2.13 24.47 7.14
CA ARG A 200 -0.87 23.86 6.68
C ARG A 200 0.26 23.97 7.69
N GLU A 201 0.40 22.95 8.55
CA GLU A 201 1.50 22.87 9.47
C GLU A 201 2.68 22.12 8.84
N GLU A 202 3.89 22.60 9.13
CA GLU A 202 5.13 21.94 8.72
C GLU A 202 5.19 20.49 9.21
N LEU A 203 4.63 20.23 10.39
CA LEU A 203 4.56 18.93 11.04
C LEU A 203 3.89 17.84 10.18
N ILE A 204 2.87 18.21 9.39
CA ILE A 204 2.11 17.27 8.56
C ILE A 204 2.41 17.44 7.07
N ALA A 205 3.32 18.33 6.71
CA ALA A 205 3.62 18.66 5.32
C ALA A 205 4.14 17.47 4.51
N HIS A 206 4.78 16.50 5.17
CA HIS A 206 5.33 15.30 4.55
C HIS A 206 4.29 14.19 4.36
N PHE A 207 3.13 14.29 5.01
CA PHE A 207 2.07 13.30 4.90
C PHE A 207 1.06 13.66 3.81
N PRO A 208 0.57 12.68 3.02
CA PRO A 208 -0.63 12.89 2.23
C PRO A 208 -1.80 13.25 3.18
N PRO A 209 -2.48 14.39 2.96
CA PRO A 209 -3.46 14.89 3.94
C PRO A 209 -4.60 13.91 4.21
N ARG A 210 -5.07 13.18 3.17
CA ARG A 210 -6.12 12.17 3.31
C ARG A 210 -5.65 10.99 4.16
N TYR A 211 -4.44 10.49 3.92
CA TYR A 211 -3.85 9.42 4.70
C TYR A 211 -3.71 9.82 6.17
N PHE A 212 -3.21 11.03 6.42
CA PHE A 212 -3.07 11.55 7.80
C PHE A 212 -4.43 11.63 8.50
N ALA A 213 -5.45 12.18 7.82
CA ALA A 213 -6.81 12.28 8.35
C ALA A 213 -7.40 10.88 8.65
N LEU A 214 -7.22 9.92 7.75
CA LEU A 214 -7.67 8.54 7.94
C LEU A 214 -7.00 7.91 9.17
N LYS A 215 -5.67 7.98 9.27
CA LYS A 215 -4.92 7.42 10.39
C LYS A 215 -5.25 8.12 11.72
N LEU A 216 -5.59 9.39 11.68
CA LEU A 216 -6.08 10.10 12.88
C LEU A 216 -7.47 9.61 13.29
N ILE A 217 -8.37 9.38 12.33
CA ILE A 217 -9.69 8.77 12.61
C ILE A 217 -9.50 7.35 13.16
N GLU A 218 -8.60 6.54 12.63
CA GLU A 218 -8.27 5.21 13.15
C GLU A 218 -7.67 5.26 14.58
N GLY A 219 -7.07 6.37 14.97
CA GLY A 219 -6.38 6.52 16.25
C GLY A 219 -4.97 5.97 16.25
N ASP A 220 -4.32 6.02 15.10
CA ASP A 220 -2.93 5.64 14.96
C ASP A 220 -2.04 6.38 15.97
N LYS A 221 -1.29 5.63 16.78
CA LYS A 221 -0.53 6.18 17.90
C LYS A 221 0.56 7.15 17.46
N GLU A 222 1.22 6.88 16.33
CA GLU A 222 2.27 7.76 15.83
C GLU A 222 1.69 9.08 15.34
N ILE A 223 0.57 9.03 14.61
CA ILE A 223 -0.14 10.22 14.14
C ILE A 223 -0.69 11.05 15.31
N VAL A 224 -1.27 10.38 16.33
CA VAL A 224 -1.73 11.05 17.55
C VAL A 224 -0.57 11.72 18.28
N ASN A 225 0.58 11.05 18.40
CA ASN A 225 1.76 11.60 19.04
C ASN A 225 2.37 12.77 18.25
N LEU A 226 2.35 12.72 16.93
CA LEU A 226 2.80 13.84 16.10
C LEU A 226 1.99 15.11 16.36
N LEU A 227 0.70 14.97 16.67
CA LEU A 227 -0.16 16.12 16.98
C LEU A 227 0.07 16.73 18.37
N GLU A 228 0.87 16.10 19.24
CA GLU A 228 1.11 16.62 20.60
C GLU A 228 1.68 18.05 20.61
N SER A 229 2.46 18.41 19.59
CA SER A 229 3.04 19.75 19.43
C SER A 229 2.20 20.69 18.54
N SER A 230 1.09 20.22 17.97
CA SER A 230 0.25 21.03 17.10
C SER A 230 -0.67 21.95 17.87
N PRO A 231 -0.80 23.23 17.49
CA PRO A 231 -1.81 24.14 18.03
C PRO A 231 -3.24 23.74 17.68
N HIS A 232 -3.42 22.86 16.67
CA HIS A 232 -4.73 22.35 16.24
C HIS A 232 -5.08 20.97 16.81
N LYS A 233 -4.25 20.41 17.70
CA LYS A 233 -4.39 19.09 18.31
C LYS A 233 -5.82 18.81 18.79
N GLU A 234 -6.33 19.64 19.69
CA GLU A 234 -7.65 19.43 20.30
C GLU A 234 -8.76 19.43 19.27
N ARG A 235 -8.66 20.35 18.30
CA ARG A 235 -9.66 20.47 17.22
C ARG A 235 -9.68 19.22 16.34
N TRP A 236 -8.54 18.78 15.85
CA TRP A 236 -8.44 17.63 14.94
C TRP A 236 -8.74 16.31 15.65
N GLN A 237 -8.29 16.16 16.90
CA GLN A 237 -8.64 14.99 17.72
C GLN A 237 -10.16 14.93 18.00
N LYS A 238 -10.81 16.06 18.25
CA LYS A 238 -12.27 16.12 18.41
C LYS A 238 -12.99 15.71 17.12
N MET A 239 -12.61 16.26 15.98
CA MET A 239 -13.20 15.89 14.69
C MET A 239 -13.03 14.39 14.38
N ALA A 240 -11.85 13.83 14.65
CA ALA A 240 -11.58 12.41 14.47
C ALA A 240 -12.42 11.53 15.41
N LEU A 241 -12.59 11.96 16.67
CA LEU A 241 -13.44 11.24 17.64
C LEU A 241 -14.91 11.29 17.25
N GLU A 242 -15.39 12.43 16.76
CA GLU A 242 -16.74 12.58 16.23
C GLU A 242 -16.96 11.66 15.02
N ALA A 243 -15.99 11.56 14.12
CA ALA A 243 -16.04 10.63 12.99
C ALA A 243 -16.17 9.17 13.44
N ARG A 244 -15.36 8.74 14.42
CA ARG A 244 -15.43 7.37 14.98
C ARG A 244 -16.77 7.06 15.62
N ASN A 245 -17.40 8.05 16.23
CA ASN A 245 -18.65 7.89 16.95
C ASN A 245 -19.88 8.04 16.05
N ARG A 246 -19.71 8.44 14.80
CA ARG A 246 -20.80 8.48 13.83
C ARG A 246 -21.24 7.05 13.50
N ARG A 247 -22.40 6.66 14.01
CA ARG A 247 -23.06 5.40 13.65
C ARG A 247 -23.95 5.66 12.44
N VAL A 248 -23.82 4.81 11.43
CA VAL A 248 -24.78 4.78 10.34
C VAL A 248 -26.01 4.00 10.84
N PRO A 249 -27.20 4.63 10.91
CA PRO A 249 -28.39 3.91 11.33
C PRO A 249 -28.67 2.74 10.40
N GLY A 250 -28.76 1.54 10.96
CA GLY A 250 -29.08 0.33 10.21
C GLY A 250 -27.91 -0.40 9.56
N THR A 251 -26.70 0.09 9.72
CA THR A 251 -25.48 -0.60 9.22
C THR A 251 -24.80 -1.35 10.33
N THR A 252 -24.49 -2.61 10.09
CA THR A 252 -23.57 -3.36 10.94
C THR A 252 -22.16 -2.94 10.56
N VAL A 253 -21.49 -2.25 11.47
CA VAL A 253 -20.11 -1.80 11.28
C VAL A 253 -19.19 -2.99 11.60
N PHE A 254 -18.46 -3.45 10.61
CA PHE A 254 -17.43 -4.47 10.78
C PHE A 254 -16.08 -3.79 10.97
N THR A 255 -15.40 -4.10 12.06
CA THR A 255 -14.00 -3.70 12.25
C THR A 255 -13.13 -4.93 12.09
N ASN A 256 -12.16 -4.88 11.19
CA ASN A 256 -11.13 -5.91 11.14
C ASN A 256 -10.18 -5.77 12.36
N ALA A 257 -9.24 -6.71 12.50
CA ALA A 257 -8.24 -6.69 13.57
C ALA A 257 -7.39 -5.40 13.62
N CYS A 258 -7.41 -4.59 12.55
CA CYS A 258 -6.71 -3.32 12.40
C CYS A 258 -7.63 -2.11 12.63
N GLY A 259 -8.92 -2.30 12.91
CA GLY A 259 -9.87 -1.21 13.17
C GLY A 259 -10.50 -0.58 11.94
N LEU A 260 -10.29 -1.14 10.73
CA LEU A 260 -10.98 -0.68 9.52
C LEU A 260 -12.47 -0.99 9.60
N VAL A 261 -13.27 -0.02 9.20
CA VAL A 261 -14.73 -0.08 9.20
C VAL A 261 -15.20 -0.38 7.78
N TRP A 262 -15.93 -1.48 7.60
CA TRP A 262 -16.55 -1.87 6.34
C TRP A 262 -18.06 -1.68 6.45
N ASP A 263 -18.69 -1.14 5.43
CA ASP A 263 -20.16 -1.07 5.37
C ASP A 263 -20.74 -2.15 4.43
N ALA A 264 -22.07 -2.21 4.36
CA ALA A 264 -22.74 -3.19 3.53
C ALA A 264 -22.46 -3.02 2.03
N SER A 265 -22.09 -1.80 1.56
CA SER A 265 -21.74 -1.54 0.17
C SER A 265 -20.37 -2.08 -0.18
N ASP A 266 -19.44 -2.05 0.78
CA ASP A 266 -18.11 -2.66 0.62
C ASP A 266 -18.22 -4.19 0.52
N ILE A 267 -19.14 -4.80 1.29
CA ILE A 267 -19.44 -6.24 1.22
C ILE A 267 -20.09 -6.59 -0.13
N GLU A 268 -20.97 -5.73 -0.63
CA GLU A 268 -21.60 -5.91 -1.95
C GLU A 268 -20.58 -5.81 -3.07
N PHE A 269 -19.66 -4.83 -3.00
CA PHE A 269 -18.51 -4.72 -3.89
C PHE A 269 -17.64 -5.97 -3.86
N MET A 270 -17.34 -6.51 -2.66
CA MET A 270 -16.56 -7.74 -2.51
C MET A 270 -17.28 -8.96 -3.09
N ARG A 271 -18.63 -9.02 -3.01
CA ARG A 271 -19.44 -10.07 -3.65
C ARG A 271 -19.47 -9.95 -5.17
N GLU A 272 -19.60 -8.73 -5.70
CA GLU A 272 -19.49 -8.48 -7.14
C GLU A 272 -18.10 -8.85 -7.66
N TRP A 273 -17.07 -8.57 -6.87
CA TRP A 273 -15.71 -8.99 -7.11
C TRP A 273 -15.57 -10.52 -7.19
N ASP A 274 -16.10 -11.24 -6.22
CA ASP A 274 -16.09 -12.71 -6.22
C ASP A 274 -16.82 -13.30 -7.45
N GLN A 275 -17.93 -12.68 -7.85
CA GLN A 275 -18.67 -13.07 -9.07
C GLN A 275 -17.90 -12.77 -10.36
N MET A 276 -17.15 -11.66 -10.44
CA MET A 276 -16.36 -11.28 -11.61
C MET A 276 -15.10 -12.13 -11.77
N PHE A 277 -14.47 -12.53 -10.68
CA PHE A 277 -13.17 -13.19 -10.69
C PHE A 277 -13.25 -14.68 -10.33
N GLY A 278 -14.44 -15.24 -10.19
CA GLY A 278 -14.86 -16.64 -10.10
C GLY A 278 -13.84 -17.60 -9.52
N GLY A 279 -13.75 -17.72 -8.18
CA GLY A 279 -12.96 -18.74 -7.52
C GLY A 279 -11.78 -18.26 -6.69
N VAL A 280 -11.66 -16.96 -6.42
CA VAL A 280 -10.89 -16.51 -5.28
C VAL A 280 -11.70 -16.91 -4.04
N ASP A 281 -11.28 -17.96 -3.36
CA ASP A 281 -11.88 -18.37 -2.09
C ASP A 281 -11.62 -17.25 -1.06
N LEU A 282 -12.59 -16.34 -0.93
CA LEU A 282 -12.55 -15.26 0.06
C LEU A 282 -12.71 -15.81 1.48
N GLY A 283 -12.72 -17.14 1.62
CA GLY A 283 -12.95 -17.87 2.85
C GLY A 283 -14.39 -17.71 3.37
N PRO A 284 -14.99 -18.76 3.94
CA PRO A 284 -16.35 -18.72 4.48
C PRO A 284 -16.54 -17.65 5.57
N GLU A 285 -15.44 -17.18 6.18
CA GLU A 285 -15.43 -16.17 7.24
C GLU A 285 -15.73 -14.76 6.73
N MET A 286 -15.29 -14.41 5.52
CA MET A 286 -15.60 -13.11 4.89
C MET A 286 -17.00 -13.10 4.24
N VAL A 287 -17.45 -14.23 3.68
CA VAL A 287 -18.76 -14.32 2.99
C VAL A 287 -19.93 -14.39 3.97
N GLU A 288 -19.75 -14.97 5.14
CA GLU A 288 -20.82 -15.19 6.12
C GLU A 288 -20.82 -14.23 7.32
N GLY A 289 -19.82 -13.34 7.44
CA GLY A 289 -19.75 -12.35 8.53
C GLY A 289 -19.63 -12.95 9.94
N ARG A 290 -19.11 -14.17 10.08
CA ARG A 290 -19.17 -14.90 11.35
C ARG A 290 -18.06 -14.57 12.35
N ASP A 291 -16.94 -14.02 11.91
CA ASP A 291 -15.79 -13.76 12.80
C ASP A 291 -15.43 -12.28 13.01
N PHE A 292 -16.31 -11.39 12.61
CA PHE A 292 -16.16 -9.99 12.95
C PHE A 292 -16.70 -9.75 14.36
N VAL A 293 -15.80 -9.47 15.29
CA VAL A 293 -16.17 -9.14 16.66
C VAL A 293 -16.97 -7.84 16.69
N LEU A 294 -18.27 -7.96 16.90
CA LEU A 294 -19.13 -6.83 17.27
C LEU A 294 -18.62 -6.28 18.61
N LYS A 295 -17.94 -5.16 18.59
CA LYS A 295 -17.77 -4.36 19.81
C LYS A 295 -18.91 -3.37 19.89
N SER A 296 -19.83 -3.65 20.79
CA SER A 296 -20.90 -2.75 21.24
C SER A 296 -20.33 -1.52 21.96
#